data_bf5fddac8af42878633279c6727692f5
#
_entry.id   bf5fddac8af42878633279c6727692f5
#
_cell.length_a   1.000
_cell.length_b   1.000
_cell.length_c   1.000
_cell.angle_alpha   90.00
_cell.angle_beta   90.00
_cell.angle_gamma   90.00
#
_symmetry.space_group_name_H-M   'P 1'
#
loop_
_entity.id
_entity.type
_entity.pdbx_description
1 polymer ?
#
loop_
_entity_poly.entity_id
_entity_poly.type
_entity_poly.pdbx_seq_one_letter_code
_entity_poly.pdbx_strand_id
1 'polypeptide(L)'
;MKEQLEKIRQEALGALESVKDAGELDALRVRFLGKKGELTGVLKTMGKLSAEERPVMGQAANNVRAAIEEKIETVRAELKEKAMEARLEAEAVDVTIPGTPVQLGHRHPMNKALDEAKDIFISMGFKILDGPEVELADYNFTKLNIAENHPSRDRSDTFYVTDNEEVLLRTQTSPMQIRAMEAIGQPPIRILAPGRVYRKDEVDATHSPMFHQIEGLVIDKGITMADLKGTLETLIKAMYGQDSVVRFRPHHFPFTEPSCEVDVQCFNCRGKGCSTCKGEGWIELLGAGMVHPKVLAGCDIDPEIYSGFAFGIGLERMAMRRFKISDMRMIFENDIRFLSQF
;
A
#
# COMPACT_ATOMS: atom_id res chain seq x y z
N MET A 1 84.07 13.89 -17.16
CA MET A 1 82.74 13.62 -17.70
C MET A 1 81.98 12.52 -16.93
N LYS A 2 82.60 11.38 -16.60
CA LYS A 2 81.92 10.36 -15.71
C LYS A 2 81.50 10.94 -14.35
N GLU A 3 82.35 11.69 -13.70
CA GLU A 3 82.04 12.37 -12.45
C GLU A 3 80.89 13.37 -12.56
N GLN A 4 80.80 14.05 -13.71
CA GLN A 4 79.65 14.95 -13.95
C GLN A 4 78.31 14.24 -14.15
N LEU A 5 78.35 13.09 -14.86
CA LEU A 5 77.14 12.25 -14.99
C LEU A 5 76.68 11.68 -13.66
N GLU A 6 77.61 11.21 -12.83
CA GLU A 6 77.28 10.68 -11.49
C GLU A 6 76.77 11.82 -10.55
N LYS A 7 77.36 13.02 -10.65
CA LYS A 7 76.85 14.19 -9.93
C LYS A 7 75.45 14.55 -10.32
N ILE A 8 75.10 14.60 -11.61
CA ILE A 8 73.75 14.85 -12.14
C ILE A 8 72.81 13.77 -11.65
N ARG A 9 73.23 12.48 -11.63
CA ARG A 9 72.41 11.40 -11.11
C ARG A 9 72.08 11.61 -9.65
N GLN A 10 73.08 11.89 -8.80
CA GLN A 10 72.87 12.10 -7.36
C GLN A 10 72.00 13.33 -7.07
N GLU A 11 72.24 14.46 -7.77
CA GLU A 11 71.43 15.65 -7.63
C GLU A 11 70.00 15.43 -8.08
N ALA A 12 69.78 14.70 -9.19
CA ALA A 12 68.44 14.40 -9.69
C ALA A 12 67.66 13.45 -8.73
N LEU A 13 68.31 12.34 -8.29
CA LEU A 13 67.70 11.40 -7.36
C LEU A 13 67.38 12.04 -6.00
N GLY A 14 68.32 12.87 -5.46
CA GLY A 14 68.09 13.57 -4.21
C GLY A 14 66.99 14.64 -4.32
N ALA A 15 66.91 15.38 -5.46
CA ALA A 15 65.84 16.34 -5.68
C ALA A 15 64.45 15.63 -5.83
N LEU A 16 64.42 14.47 -6.47
CA LEU A 16 63.19 13.67 -6.64
C LEU A 16 62.66 13.09 -5.35
N GLU A 17 63.49 12.89 -4.29
CA GLU A 17 63.06 12.44 -2.97
C GLU A 17 62.25 13.52 -2.18
N SER A 18 62.44 14.79 -2.53
CA SER A 18 61.81 15.91 -1.83
C SER A 18 60.59 16.49 -2.54
N VAL A 19 60.16 15.91 -3.67
CA VAL A 19 59.04 16.38 -4.48
C VAL A 19 57.72 16.21 -3.72
N LYS A 20 56.91 17.28 -3.73
CA LYS A 20 55.62 17.29 -3.01
C LYS A 20 54.40 17.22 -3.93
N ASP A 21 54.54 17.65 -5.17
CA ASP A 21 53.42 17.66 -6.11
C ASP A 21 53.86 17.33 -7.55
N ALA A 22 52.88 17.08 -8.44
CA ALA A 22 53.10 16.73 -9.82
C ALA A 22 53.77 17.85 -10.66
N GLY A 23 53.57 19.12 -10.25
CA GLY A 23 54.16 20.28 -10.92
C GLY A 23 55.65 20.36 -10.64
N GLU A 24 56.11 20.16 -9.39
CA GLU A 24 57.52 20.05 -9.02
C GLU A 24 58.18 18.88 -9.72
N LEU A 25 57.51 17.72 -9.84
CA LEU A 25 58.00 16.55 -10.52
C LEU A 25 58.26 16.82 -12.01
N ASP A 26 57.32 17.46 -12.68
CA ASP A 26 57.49 17.83 -14.10
C ASP A 26 58.56 18.91 -14.29
N ALA A 27 58.69 19.84 -13.38
CA ALA A 27 59.76 20.84 -13.40
C ALA A 27 61.16 20.19 -13.31
N LEU A 28 61.34 19.23 -12.38
CA LEU A 28 62.59 18.45 -12.25
C LEU A 28 62.85 17.58 -13.49
N ARG A 29 61.84 16.96 -14.05
CA ARG A 29 61.95 16.21 -15.30
C ARG A 29 62.48 17.10 -16.44
N VAL A 30 61.93 18.28 -16.60
CA VAL A 30 62.37 19.27 -17.63
C VAL A 30 63.79 19.75 -17.34
N ARG A 31 64.14 20.02 -16.07
CA ARG A 31 65.46 20.45 -15.65
C ARG A 31 66.55 19.43 -16.01
N PHE A 32 66.33 18.14 -15.68
CA PHE A 32 67.36 17.13 -15.89
C PHE A 32 67.29 16.46 -17.27
N LEU A 33 66.10 16.14 -17.78
CA LEU A 33 65.90 15.36 -19.00
C LEU A 33 65.35 16.17 -20.19
N GLY A 34 65.03 17.43 -20.01
CA GLY A 34 64.48 18.29 -21.06
C GLY A 34 65.46 18.54 -22.21
N LYS A 35 64.97 19.13 -23.34
CA LYS A 35 65.80 19.45 -24.50
C LYS A 35 67.00 20.35 -24.18
N LYS A 36 66.94 21.19 -23.17
CA LYS A 36 68.00 22.04 -22.62
C LYS A 36 68.41 21.59 -21.21
N GLY A 37 68.04 20.39 -20.78
CA GLY A 37 68.30 19.86 -19.46
C GLY A 37 69.78 19.53 -19.27
N GLU A 38 70.13 19.36 -17.96
CA GLU A 38 71.50 19.16 -17.53
C GLU A 38 72.18 17.94 -18.20
N LEU A 39 71.47 16.80 -18.25
CA LEU A 39 71.91 15.57 -18.87
C LEU A 39 72.09 15.75 -20.38
N THR A 40 71.13 16.42 -21.02
CA THR A 40 71.21 16.73 -22.48
C THR A 40 72.38 17.67 -22.81
N GLY A 41 72.74 18.60 -21.91
CA GLY A 41 73.89 19.46 -22.01
C GLY A 41 75.19 18.67 -22.04
N VAL A 42 75.35 17.68 -21.14
CA VAL A 42 76.54 16.80 -21.12
C VAL A 42 76.64 15.94 -22.39
N LEU A 43 75.50 15.39 -22.86
CA LEU A 43 75.42 14.60 -24.07
C LEU A 43 75.86 15.40 -25.30
N LYS A 44 75.58 16.70 -25.41
CA LYS A 44 76.03 17.55 -26.51
C LYS A 44 77.58 17.75 -26.55
N THR A 45 78.24 17.66 -25.38
CA THR A 45 79.73 17.76 -25.33
C THR A 45 80.44 16.48 -25.71
N MET A 46 79.74 15.35 -25.84
CA MET A 46 80.28 14.03 -26.22
C MET A 46 80.88 14.06 -27.67
N GLY A 47 80.45 15.00 -28.48
CA GLY A 47 81.06 15.19 -29.84
C GLY A 47 82.58 15.50 -29.85
N LYS A 48 83.14 15.92 -28.70
CA LYS A 48 84.57 16.22 -28.53
C LYS A 48 85.44 15.03 -28.05
N LEU A 49 84.79 13.85 -27.78
CA LEU A 49 85.47 12.65 -27.32
C LEU A 49 86.02 11.82 -28.48
N SER A 50 87.03 10.96 -28.17
CA SER A 50 87.59 10.00 -29.10
C SER A 50 86.56 8.93 -29.55
N ALA A 51 86.79 8.25 -30.66
CA ALA A 51 85.88 7.25 -31.23
C ALA A 51 85.67 6.04 -30.25
N GLU A 52 86.66 5.73 -29.41
CA GLU A 52 86.65 4.64 -28.46
C GLU A 52 85.92 4.99 -27.14
N GLU A 53 85.97 6.26 -26.75
CA GLU A 53 85.31 6.72 -25.50
C GLU A 53 83.81 7.03 -25.64
N ARG A 54 83.35 7.38 -26.87
CA ARG A 54 81.96 7.72 -27.15
C ARG A 54 80.95 6.61 -26.75
N PRO A 55 81.19 5.32 -27.13
CA PRO A 55 80.23 4.26 -26.74
C PRO A 55 80.12 4.09 -25.25
N VAL A 56 81.24 4.10 -24.51
CA VAL A 56 81.29 3.92 -23.05
C VAL A 56 80.59 5.06 -22.34
N MET A 57 80.75 6.28 -22.80
CA MET A 57 80.11 7.46 -22.22
C MET A 57 78.66 7.53 -22.60
N GLY A 58 78.29 7.12 -23.84
CA GLY A 58 76.89 7.00 -24.26
C GLY A 58 76.11 5.99 -23.38
N GLN A 59 76.71 4.82 -23.06
CA GLN A 59 76.12 3.83 -22.18
C GLN A 59 75.97 4.38 -20.76
N ALA A 60 76.98 5.08 -20.24
CA ALA A 60 76.88 5.69 -18.92
C ALA A 60 75.79 6.76 -18.83
N ALA A 61 75.67 7.62 -19.84
CA ALA A 61 74.60 8.61 -19.87
C ALA A 61 73.20 7.97 -19.99
N ASN A 62 73.05 6.90 -20.76
CA ASN A 62 71.80 6.16 -20.87
C ASN A 62 71.44 5.50 -19.55
N ASN A 63 72.38 4.96 -18.82
CA ASN A 63 72.14 4.38 -17.48
C ASN A 63 71.68 5.47 -16.51
N VAL A 64 72.28 6.65 -16.51
CA VAL A 64 71.85 7.77 -15.65
C VAL A 64 70.43 8.22 -16.04
N ARG A 65 70.16 8.30 -17.35
CA ARG A 65 68.83 8.67 -17.85
C ARG A 65 67.78 7.65 -17.38
N ALA A 66 68.04 6.37 -17.58
CA ALA A 66 67.10 5.32 -17.15
C ALA A 66 66.82 5.36 -15.63
N ALA A 67 67.90 5.56 -14.83
CA ALA A 67 67.71 5.67 -13.38
C ALA A 67 66.87 6.88 -12.97
N ILE A 68 67.02 8.02 -13.63
CA ILE A 68 66.20 9.23 -13.37
C ILE A 68 64.77 9.01 -13.83
N GLU A 69 64.54 8.42 -15.01
CA GLU A 69 63.23 8.15 -15.58
C GLU A 69 62.47 7.13 -14.68
N GLU A 70 63.14 6.07 -14.24
CA GLU A 70 62.57 5.09 -13.29
C GLU A 70 62.13 5.72 -11.97
N LYS A 71 62.99 6.58 -11.38
CA LYS A 71 62.65 7.32 -10.15
C LYS A 71 61.49 8.29 -10.36
N ILE A 72 61.43 8.98 -11.49
CA ILE A 72 60.28 9.87 -11.83
C ILE A 72 58.97 9.09 -11.90
N GLU A 73 58.97 7.92 -12.56
CA GLU A 73 57.74 7.12 -12.63
C GLU A 73 57.32 6.59 -11.25
N THR A 74 58.28 6.18 -10.40
CA THR A 74 58.00 5.76 -9.01
C THR A 74 57.37 6.91 -8.20
N VAL A 75 58.00 8.10 -8.20
CA VAL A 75 57.47 9.27 -7.46
C VAL A 75 56.12 9.71 -8.04
N ARG A 76 55.91 9.61 -9.36
CA ARG A 76 54.64 9.93 -10.01
C ARG A 76 53.54 8.99 -9.52
N ALA A 77 53.83 7.67 -9.39
CA ALA A 77 52.87 6.69 -8.88
C ALA A 77 52.52 6.96 -7.42
N GLU A 78 53.54 7.27 -6.58
CA GLU A 78 53.34 7.61 -5.16
C GLU A 78 52.50 8.88 -4.96
N LEU A 79 52.75 9.92 -5.74
CA LEU A 79 51.99 11.15 -5.71
C LEU A 79 50.53 10.96 -6.14
N LYS A 80 50.32 10.13 -7.17
CA LYS A 80 48.99 9.79 -7.66
C LYS A 80 48.21 9.00 -6.62
N GLU A 81 48.83 8.05 -5.94
CA GLU A 81 48.23 7.24 -4.88
C GLU A 81 47.85 8.14 -3.71
N LYS A 82 48.76 8.98 -3.21
CA LYS A 82 48.49 9.95 -2.13
C LYS A 82 47.37 10.93 -2.49
N ALA A 83 47.33 11.41 -3.74
CA ALA A 83 46.24 12.28 -4.18
C ALA A 83 44.90 11.55 -4.24
N MET A 84 44.91 10.27 -4.61
CA MET A 84 43.70 9.44 -4.60
C MET A 84 43.20 9.16 -3.17
N GLU A 85 44.11 8.82 -2.25
CA GLU A 85 43.76 8.60 -0.83
C GLU A 85 43.17 9.86 -0.20
N ALA A 86 43.83 11.00 -0.39
CA ALA A 86 43.35 12.28 0.09
C ALA A 86 41.96 12.66 -0.45
N ARG A 87 41.74 12.33 -1.73
CA ARG A 87 40.42 12.51 -2.35
C ARG A 87 39.37 11.59 -1.75
N LEU A 88 39.68 10.30 -1.59
CA LEU A 88 38.77 9.32 -0.99
C LEU A 88 38.42 9.69 0.45
N GLU A 89 39.39 10.19 1.22
CA GLU A 89 39.16 10.66 2.59
C GLU A 89 38.27 11.91 2.59
N ALA A 90 38.49 12.87 1.68
CA ALA A 90 37.68 14.07 1.56
C ALA A 90 36.25 13.81 1.07
N GLU A 91 36.07 12.79 0.25
CA GLU A 91 34.76 12.34 -0.29
C GLU A 91 34.08 11.33 0.63
N ALA A 92 34.66 10.94 1.76
CA ALA A 92 34.07 9.97 2.69
C ALA A 92 32.74 10.51 3.24
N VAL A 93 31.67 9.72 3.12
CA VAL A 93 30.34 10.02 3.63
C VAL A 93 30.04 9.11 4.79
N ASP A 94 29.55 9.68 5.88
CA ASP A 94 29.06 8.87 7.02
C ASP A 94 27.78 8.15 6.64
N VAL A 95 27.91 6.87 6.31
CA VAL A 95 26.78 5.99 5.95
C VAL A 95 25.91 5.58 7.14
N THR A 96 26.30 5.93 8.38
CA THR A 96 25.51 5.65 9.59
C THR A 96 24.45 6.70 9.85
N ILE A 97 24.53 7.87 9.19
CA ILE A 97 23.50 8.92 9.28
C ILE A 97 22.22 8.37 8.65
N PRO A 98 21.09 8.31 9.41
CA PRO A 98 19.84 7.81 8.88
C PRO A 98 19.34 8.68 7.72
N GLY A 99 18.86 8.05 6.66
CA GLY A 99 18.20 8.76 5.56
C GLY A 99 16.89 9.41 5.97
N THR A 100 16.32 10.24 5.12
CA THR A 100 14.99 10.81 5.33
C THR A 100 13.96 9.69 5.42
N PRO A 101 13.24 9.53 6.55
CA PRO A 101 12.24 8.47 6.68
C PRO A 101 11.10 8.71 5.69
N VAL A 102 10.79 7.70 4.90
CA VAL A 102 9.61 7.70 4.05
C VAL A 102 8.40 7.42 4.92
N GLN A 103 7.47 8.36 5.01
CA GLN A 103 6.18 8.13 5.66
C GLN A 103 5.31 7.28 4.73
N LEU A 104 5.06 6.04 5.15
CA LEU A 104 4.13 5.17 4.46
C LEU A 104 2.71 5.64 4.72
N GLY A 105 1.89 5.71 3.65
CA GLY A 105 0.47 5.97 3.79
C GLY A 105 -0.25 4.80 4.48
N HIS A 106 -1.38 5.09 5.10
CA HIS A 106 -2.23 4.11 5.78
C HIS A 106 -3.56 3.96 5.05
N ARG A 107 -4.13 2.75 5.06
CA ARG A 107 -5.48 2.53 4.52
C ARG A 107 -6.51 2.99 5.53
N HIS A 108 -7.55 3.67 5.05
CA HIS A 108 -8.68 4.10 5.87
C HIS A 108 -9.31 2.90 6.61
N PRO A 109 -9.73 3.03 7.90
CA PRO A 109 -10.27 1.91 8.68
C PRO A 109 -11.50 1.26 8.02
N MET A 110 -12.35 2.03 7.33
CA MET A 110 -13.47 1.49 6.56
C MET A 110 -13.00 0.53 5.46
N ASN A 111 -11.97 0.91 4.70
CA ASN A 111 -11.44 0.05 3.64
C ASN A 111 -10.80 -1.21 4.21
N LYS A 112 -10.13 -1.12 5.37
CA LYS A 112 -9.58 -2.29 6.06
C LYS A 112 -10.69 -3.27 6.47
N ALA A 113 -11.77 -2.76 7.07
CA ALA A 113 -12.91 -3.58 7.46
C ALA A 113 -13.62 -4.22 6.25
N LEU A 114 -13.77 -3.45 5.17
CA LEU A 114 -14.37 -3.94 3.92
C LEU A 114 -13.54 -5.04 3.28
N ASP A 115 -12.23 -4.86 3.19
CA ASP A 115 -11.34 -5.87 2.59
C ASP A 115 -11.35 -7.16 3.43
N GLU A 116 -11.26 -7.04 4.76
CA GLU A 116 -11.33 -8.19 5.67
C GLU A 116 -12.66 -8.95 5.50
N ALA A 117 -13.78 -8.24 5.41
CA ALA A 117 -15.08 -8.85 5.16
C ALA A 117 -15.15 -9.52 3.76
N LYS A 118 -14.66 -8.85 2.71
CA LYS A 118 -14.61 -9.42 1.36
C LYS A 118 -13.80 -10.71 1.33
N ASP A 119 -12.62 -10.73 1.92
CA ASP A 119 -11.75 -11.90 1.95
C ASP A 119 -12.41 -13.11 2.62
N ILE A 120 -13.12 -12.87 3.73
CA ILE A 120 -13.90 -13.90 4.43
C ILE A 120 -15.00 -14.45 3.51
N PHE A 121 -15.80 -13.58 2.88
CA PHE A 121 -16.88 -14.03 1.99
C PHE A 121 -16.38 -14.69 0.71
N ILE A 122 -15.28 -14.19 0.12
CA ILE A 122 -14.63 -14.84 -1.03
C ILE A 122 -14.19 -16.26 -0.66
N SER A 123 -13.64 -16.46 0.55
CA SER A 123 -13.26 -17.79 1.02
C SER A 123 -14.46 -18.75 1.19
N MET A 124 -15.65 -18.21 1.39
CA MET A 124 -16.92 -18.94 1.42
C MET A 124 -17.58 -19.10 0.03
N GLY A 125 -16.91 -18.65 -1.04
CA GLY A 125 -17.36 -18.78 -2.43
C GLY A 125 -18.31 -17.68 -2.92
N PHE A 126 -18.37 -16.53 -2.25
CA PHE A 126 -19.15 -15.39 -2.72
C PHE A 126 -18.41 -14.64 -3.82
N LYS A 127 -19.16 -14.16 -4.81
CA LYS A 127 -18.68 -13.22 -5.85
C LYS A 127 -19.03 -11.80 -5.46
N ILE A 128 -18.07 -10.89 -5.56
CA ILE A 128 -18.31 -9.48 -5.27
C ILE A 128 -18.92 -8.83 -6.51
N LEU A 129 -20.06 -8.16 -6.32
CA LEU A 129 -20.74 -7.39 -7.37
C LEU A 129 -20.90 -5.94 -6.92
N ASP A 130 -20.71 -5.03 -7.85
CA ASP A 130 -20.94 -3.60 -7.65
C ASP A 130 -22.13 -3.12 -8.50
N GLY A 131 -22.76 -2.01 -8.12
CA GLY A 131 -23.90 -1.47 -8.81
C GLY A 131 -24.14 0.02 -8.62
N PRO A 132 -25.12 0.58 -9.34
CA PRO A 132 -25.36 2.02 -9.36
C PRO A 132 -25.84 2.54 -8.00
N GLU A 133 -25.36 3.72 -7.62
CA GLU A 133 -25.84 4.46 -6.44
C GLU A 133 -27.13 5.24 -6.74
N VAL A 134 -27.27 5.73 -7.98
CA VAL A 134 -28.51 6.30 -8.51
C VAL A 134 -29.34 5.15 -9.07
N GLU A 135 -30.48 4.88 -8.46
CA GLU A 135 -31.27 3.68 -8.71
C GLU A 135 -32.71 4.01 -9.08
N LEU A 136 -33.38 3.07 -9.73
CA LEU A 136 -34.80 3.14 -10.01
C LEU A 136 -35.61 2.72 -8.77
N ALA A 137 -36.71 3.41 -8.50
CA ALA A 137 -37.62 3.07 -7.39
C ALA A 137 -38.16 1.65 -7.52
N ASP A 138 -38.33 1.14 -8.74
CA ASP A 138 -38.72 -0.23 -9.00
C ASP A 138 -37.74 -1.24 -8.39
N TYR A 139 -36.44 -1.06 -8.58
CA TYR A 139 -35.39 -1.93 -8.00
C TYR A 139 -35.23 -1.72 -6.50
N ASN A 140 -35.30 -0.45 -6.04
CA ASN A 140 -35.08 -0.13 -4.64
C ASN A 140 -36.23 -0.55 -3.72
N PHE A 141 -37.44 -0.65 -4.28
CA PHE A 141 -38.65 -0.90 -3.52
C PHE A 141 -39.54 -2.01 -4.08
N THR A 142 -40.11 -1.84 -5.29
CA THR A 142 -41.20 -2.69 -5.82
C THR A 142 -40.76 -4.14 -5.97
N LYS A 143 -39.65 -4.39 -6.65
CA LYS A 143 -39.08 -5.72 -6.82
C LYS A 143 -38.61 -6.37 -5.51
N LEU A 144 -38.37 -5.56 -4.48
CA LEU A 144 -38.06 -6.02 -3.11
C LEU A 144 -39.32 -6.23 -2.26
N ASN A 145 -40.49 -6.30 -2.86
CA ASN A 145 -41.78 -6.50 -2.16
C ASN A 145 -42.10 -5.41 -1.12
N ILE A 146 -41.53 -4.19 -1.27
CA ILE A 146 -41.81 -3.05 -0.42
C ILE A 146 -43.06 -2.35 -0.95
N ALA A 147 -44.12 -2.33 -0.15
CA ALA A 147 -45.43 -1.79 -0.52
C ALA A 147 -45.37 -0.29 -0.86
N GLU A 148 -46.30 0.18 -1.68
CA GLU A 148 -46.35 1.62 -2.11
C GLU A 148 -46.50 2.61 -0.94
N ASN A 149 -47.21 2.21 0.10
CA ASN A 149 -47.44 3.00 1.31
C ASN A 149 -46.42 2.78 2.41
N HIS A 150 -45.31 2.11 2.12
CA HIS A 150 -44.27 1.82 3.14
C HIS A 150 -43.52 3.12 3.51
N PRO A 151 -43.30 3.41 4.82
CA PRO A 151 -42.66 4.65 5.27
C PRO A 151 -41.30 4.93 4.61
N SER A 152 -40.50 3.92 4.33
CA SER A 152 -39.20 4.10 3.66
C SER A 152 -39.26 4.69 2.26
N ARG A 153 -40.46 4.78 1.63
CA ARG A 153 -40.66 5.46 0.36
C ARG A 153 -40.95 6.98 0.52
N ASP A 154 -41.17 7.41 1.76
CA ASP A 154 -41.49 8.83 2.00
C ASP A 154 -40.27 9.71 1.66
N ARG A 155 -40.56 10.91 1.16
CA ARG A 155 -39.55 11.94 0.89
C ARG A 155 -38.81 12.42 2.15
N SER A 156 -39.35 12.16 3.33
CA SER A 156 -38.66 12.40 4.59
C SER A 156 -37.47 11.47 4.81
N ASP A 157 -37.50 10.25 4.24
CA ASP A 157 -36.52 9.19 4.49
C ASP A 157 -35.61 8.96 3.27
N THR A 158 -36.14 9.21 2.05
CA THR A 158 -35.46 8.88 0.78
C THR A 158 -35.08 10.13 -0.02
N PHE A 159 -33.87 10.14 -0.58
CA PHE A 159 -33.42 11.17 -1.53
C PHE A 159 -33.85 10.82 -2.94
N TYR A 160 -34.92 11.42 -3.42
CA TYR A 160 -35.35 11.32 -4.81
C TYR A 160 -34.63 12.34 -5.70
N VAL A 161 -34.22 11.89 -6.89
CA VAL A 161 -33.52 12.70 -7.89
C VAL A 161 -34.52 13.35 -8.85
N THR A 162 -35.69 12.70 -9.08
CA THR A 162 -36.75 13.15 -9.96
C THR A 162 -38.04 13.49 -9.20
N ASP A 163 -38.82 14.43 -9.69
CA ASP A 163 -40.09 14.85 -9.05
C ASP A 163 -41.14 13.75 -9.08
N ASN A 164 -41.13 12.86 -10.06
CA ASN A 164 -42.04 11.72 -10.19
C ASN A 164 -41.64 10.52 -9.30
N GLU A 165 -40.59 10.64 -8.49
CA GLU A 165 -40.10 9.63 -7.57
C GLU A 165 -39.63 8.29 -8.21
N GLU A 166 -39.37 8.31 -9.53
CA GLU A 166 -38.90 7.13 -10.25
C GLU A 166 -37.39 6.86 -10.07
N VAL A 167 -36.61 7.92 -9.83
CA VAL A 167 -35.16 7.83 -9.66
C VAL A 167 -34.75 8.41 -8.30
N LEU A 168 -33.89 7.67 -7.59
CA LEU A 168 -33.48 8.01 -6.22
C LEU A 168 -32.01 7.64 -5.97
N LEU A 169 -31.45 8.12 -4.87
CA LEU A 169 -30.24 7.56 -4.29
C LEU A 169 -30.61 6.33 -3.50
N ARG A 170 -30.03 5.15 -3.81
CA ARG A 170 -30.41 3.88 -3.20
C ARG A 170 -30.31 3.93 -1.67
N THR A 171 -31.35 3.45 -0.99
CA THR A 171 -31.46 3.43 0.46
C THR A 171 -30.80 2.20 1.10
N GLN A 172 -30.44 1.23 0.29
CA GLN A 172 -29.85 -0.06 0.61
C GLN A 172 -29.12 -0.64 -0.60
N THR A 173 -28.27 -1.63 -0.41
CA THR A 173 -27.61 -2.31 -1.53
C THR A 173 -28.43 -3.49 -2.08
N SER A 174 -29.62 -3.77 -1.51
CA SER A 174 -30.55 -4.81 -1.95
C SER A 174 -30.96 -4.76 -3.44
N PRO A 175 -31.04 -3.60 -4.12
CA PRO A 175 -31.23 -3.56 -5.58
C PRO A 175 -30.24 -4.44 -6.35
N MET A 176 -29.02 -4.57 -5.83
CA MET A 176 -28.02 -5.44 -6.46
C MET A 176 -28.35 -6.93 -6.38
N GLN A 177 -29.14 -7.34 -5.37
CA GLN A 177 -29.64 -8.72 -5.29
C GLN A 177 -30.58 -9.00 -6.46
N ILE A 178 -31.50 -8.08 -6.74
CA ILE A 178 -32.42 -8.18 -7.88
C ILE A 178 -31.64 -8.19 -9.21
N ARG A 179 -30.74 -7.22 -9.40
CA ARG A 179 -29.90 -7.13 -10.59
C ARG A 179 -29.06 -8.39 -10.82
N ALA A 180 -28.54 -8.98 -9.75
CA ALA A 180 -27.78 -10.22 -9.81
C ALA A 180 -28.65 -11.42 -10.21
N MET A 181 -29.86 -11.54 -9.65
CA MET A 181 -30.83 -12.58 -10.02
C MET A 181 -31.22 -12.48 -11.49
N GLU A 182 -31.55 -11.29 -11.97
CA GLU A 182 -31.90 -11.04 -13.37
C GLU A 182 -30.74 -11.31 -14.33
N ALA A 183 -29.52 -10.88 -13.98
CA ALA A 183 -28.33 -11.03 -14.83
C ALA A 183 -27.81 -12.46 -14.89
N ILE A 184 -27.88 -13.21 -13.80
CA ILE A 184 -27.40 -14.61 -13.72
C ILE A 184 -28.48 -15.57 -14.20
N GLY A 185 -29.74 -15.26 -13.91
CA GLY A 185 -30.94 -15.98 -14.37
C GLY A 185 -31.20 -17.29 -13.66
N GLN A 186 -30.19 -18.14 -13.47
CA GLN A 186 -30.37 -19.47 -12.87
C GLN A 186 -29.44 -19.70 -11.68
N PRO A 187 -29.97 -20.20 -10.55
CA PRO A 187 -29.14 -20.65 -9.43
C PRO A 187 -28.17 -21.77 -9.82
N PRO A 188 -27.03 -21.94 -9.13
CA PRO A 188 -26.72 -21.31 -7.83
C PRO A 188 -26.24 -19.86 -7.93
N ILE A 189 -26.77 -18.99 -7.08
CA ILE A 189 -26.36 -17.60 -6.95
C ILE A 189 -25.75 -17.40 -5.57
N ARG A 190 -24.55 -16.83 -5.51
CA ARG A 190 -23.88 -16.49 -4.26
C ARG A 190 -23.08 -15.22 -4.45
N ILE A 191 -23.62 -14.09 -3.99
CA ILE A 191 -23.04 -12.77 -4.24
C ILE A 191 -22.93 -11.95 -2.96
N LEU A 192 -21.98 -11.02 -2.96
CA LEU A 192 -21.84 -9.96 -1.97
C LEU A 192 -21.87 -8.62 -2.69
N ALA A 193 -22.70 -7.72 -2.25
CA ALA A 193 -22.87 -6.37 -2.81
C ALA A 193 -22.51 -5.31 -1.77
N PRO A 194 -21.25 -4.89 -1.67
CA PRO A 194 -20.86 -3.73 -0.88
C PRO A 194 -21.17 -2.44 -1.63
N GLY A 195 -21.50 -1.38 -0.91
CA GLY A 195 -21.68 -0.09 -1.54
C GLY A 195 -22.20 1.00 -0.63
N ARG A 196 -22.16 2.23 -1.14
CA ARG A 196 -22.74 3.40 -0.46
C ARG A 196 -24.25 3.40 -0.59
N VAL A 197 -24.90 3.88 0.45
CA VAL A 197 -26.35 4.00 0.55
C VAL A 197 -26.69 5.35 1.22
N TYR A 198 -27.93 5.79 1.04
CA TYR A 198 -28.33 7.15 1.39
C TYR A 198 -29.69 7.14 2.06
N ARG A 199 -29.82 7.81 3.21
CA ARG A 199 -31.06 8.03 3.94
C ARG A 199 -31.06 9.46 4.49
N LYS A 200 -32.22 10.06 4.65
CA LYS A 200 -32.35 11.41 5.21
C LYS A 200 -32.25 11.41 6.73
N ASP A 201 -31.26 10.71 7.26
CA ASP A 201 -30.98 10.68 8.68
C ASP A 201 -30.21 11.93 9.11
N GLU A 202 -30.46 12.43 10.31
CA GLU A 202 -29.63 13.45 10.94
C GLU A 202 -28.29 12.89 11.37
N VAL A 203 -27.24 13.72 11.29
CA VAL A 203 -25.87 13.31 11.64
C VAL A 203 -25.71 13.25 13.15
N ASP A 204 -25.46 12.05 13.68
CA ASP A 204 -25.11 11.84 15.08
C ASP A 204 -23.94 10.83 15.23
N ALA A 205 -23.68 10.36 16.46
CA ALA A 205 -22.65 9.39 16.74
C ALA A 205 -22.87 8.01 16.10
N THR A 206 -24.08 7.74 15.60
CA THR A 206 -24.55 6.42 15.12
C THR A 206 -25.22 6.47 13.74
N HIS A 207 -25.54 7.65 13.23
CA HIS A 207 -26.22 7.85 11.95
C HIS A 207 -25.48 8.87 11.07
N SER A 208 -25.55 8.63 9.76
CA SER A 208 -25.07 9.51 8.72
C SER A 208 -25.99 9.43 7.51
N PRO A 209 -26.30 10.53 6.82
CA PRO A 209 -27.14 10.51 5.61
C PRO A 209 -26.52 9.72 4.46
N MET A 210 -25.21 9.54 4.47
CA MET A 210 -24.46 8.65 3.59
C MET A 210 -23.68 7.65 4.45
N PHE A 211 -23.89 6.38 4.20
CA PHE A 211 -23.17 5.30 4.90
C PHE A 211 -22.97 4.12 3.94
N HIS A 212 -22.36 3.03 4.43
CA HIS A 212 -22.03 1.88 3.58
C HIS A 212 -22.73 0.62 4.12
N GLN A 213 -23.21 -0.20 3.20
CA GLN A 213 -23.73 -1.52 3.50
C GLN A 213 -22.94 -2.59 2.76
N ILE A 214 -22.92 -3.77 3.33
CA ILE A 214 -22.49 -5.00 2.67
C ILE A 214 -23.67 -5.95 2.76
N GLU A 215 -24.25 -6.32 1.61
CA GLU A 215 -25.35 -7.27 1.55
C GLU A 215 -24.93 -8.54 0.83
N GLY A 216 -25.35 -9.67 1.35
CA GLY A 216 -25.10 -10.98 0.75
C GLY A 216 -26.40 -11.66 0.36
N LEU A 217 -26.35 -12.41 -0.74
CA LEU A 217 -27.45 -13.24 -1.25
C LEU A 217 -26.92 -14.62 -1.61
N VAL A 218 -27.62 -15.63 -1.17
CA VAL A 218 -27.40 -17.03 -1.59
C VAL A 218 -28.74 -17.62 -2.04
N ILE A 219 -28.77 -18.19 -3.24
CA ILE A 219 -29.93 -18.91 -3.77
C ILE A 219 -29.44 -20.22 -4.37
N ASP A 220 -30.04 -21.31 -3.91
CA ASP A 220 -29.80 -22.66 -4.44
C ASP A 220 -30.95 -23.58 -4.07
N LYS A 221 -30.88 -24.85 -4.43
CA LYS A 221 -31.85 -25.86 -3.97
C LYS A 221 -31.63 -26.20 -2.49
N GLY A 222 -32.72 -26.16 -1.71
CA GLY A 222 -32.70 -26.63 -0.34
C GLY A 222 -31.94 -25.75 0.65
N ILE A 223 -31.74 -24.45 0.36
CA ILE A 223 -31.15 -23.48 1.29
C ILE A 223 -32.12 -23.25 2.47
N THR A 224 -31.58 -23.20 3.67
CA THR A 224 -32.34 -23.13 4.91
C THR A 224 -31.87 -22.01 5.84
N MET A 225 -32.66 -21.71 6.89
CA MET A 225 -32.23 -20.82 7.98
C MET A 225 -30.98 -21.34 8.71
N ALA A 226 -30.72 -22.63 8.71
CA ALA A 226 -29.50 -23.19 9.29
C ALA A 226 -28.25 -22.78 8.49
N ASP A 227 -28.37 -22.74 7.15
CA ASP A 227 -27.28 -22.28 6.26
C ASP A 227 -26.99 -20.80 6.45
N LEU A 228 -28.05 -19.96 6.58
CA LEU A 228 -27.92 -18.55 6.94
C LEU A 228 -27.18 -18.39 8.26
N LYS A 229 -27.65 -19.10 9.29
CA LYS A 229 -27.04 -19.05 10.62
C LYS A 229 -25.57 -19.46 10.59
N GLY A 230 -25.23 -20.57 9.95
CA GLY A 230 -23.85 -21.05 9.81
C GLY A 230 -22.95 -20.06 9.08
N THR A 231 -23.45 -19.44 8.00
CA THR A 231 -22.72 -18.42 7.24
C THR A 231 -22.40 -17.19 8.11
N LEU A 232 -23.40 -16.66 8.85
CA LEU A 232 -23.23 -15.49 9.69
C LEU A 232 -22.38 -15.77 10.93
N GLU A 233 -22.50 -16.94 11.55
CA GLU A 233 -21.63 -17.35 12.66
C GLU A 233 -20.17 -17.46 12.21
N THR A 234 -19.92 -17.97 11.00
CA THR A 234 -18.58 -18.07 10.43
C THR A 234 -17.98 -16.67 10.22
N LEU A 235 -18.73 -15.73 9.62
CA LEU A 235 -18.33 -14.35 9.49
C LEU A 235 -17.96 -13.72 10.84
N ILE A 236 -18.87 -13.81 11.79
CA ILE A 236 -18.72 -13.16 13.10
C ILE A 236 -17.53 -13.71 13.87
N LYS A 237 -17.32 -15.02 13.84
CA LYS A 237 -16.14 -15.66 14.47
C LYS A 237 -14.84 -15.28 13.78
N ALA A 238 -14.83 -15.17 12.47
CA ALA A 238 -13.64 -14.74 11.71
C ALA A 238 -13.29 -13.27 11.99
N MET A 239 -14.30 -12.39 12.04
CA MET A 239 -14.11 -10.94 12.26
C MET A 239 -13.78 -10.57 13.71
N TYR A 240 -14.42 -11.22 14.68
CA TYR A 240 -14.41 -10.78 16.09
C TYR A 240 -13.83 -11.82 17.07
N GLY A 241 -13.41 -12.97 16.58
CA GLY A 241 -12.81 -14.06 17.36
C GLY A 241 -13.73 -15.24 17.61
N GLN A 242 -13.13 -16.41 17.82
CA GLN A 242 -13.83 -17.70 17.92
C GLN A 242 -14.81 -17.79 19.09
N ASP A 243 -14.58 -17.01 20.14
CA ASP A 243 -15.44 -16.96 21.35
C ASP A 243 -16.66 -16.06 21.18
N SER A 244 -16.88 -15.49 19.99
CA SER A 244 -18.03 -14.62 19.72
C SER A 244 -19.33 -15.39 19.80
N VAL A 245 -20.28 -14.89 20.59
CA VAL A 245 -21.62 -15.46 20.75
C VAL A 245 -22.64 -14.62 20.01
N VAL A 246 -23.46 -15.27 19.20
CA VAL A 246 -24.51 -14.63 18.40
C VAL A 246 -25.91 -15.04 18.91
N ARG A 247 -26.86 -14.14 18.73
CA ARG A 247 -28.29 -14.35 19.02
C ARG A 247 -29.10 -13.91 17.81
N PHE A 248 -30.05 -14.74 17.40
CA PHE A 248 -31.00 -14.41 16.32
C PHE A 248 -32.34 -14.03 17.00
N ARG A 249 -32.82 -12.84 16.67
CA ARG A 249 -34.14 -12.35 17.13
C ARG A 249 -35.11 -12.28 15.96
N PRO A 250 -36.36 -12.78 16.07
CA PRO A 250 -37.36 -12.58 15.01
C PRO A 250 -37.54 -11.10 14.72
N HIS A 251 -37.63 -10.76 13.42
CA HIS A 251 -37.91 -9.43 12.92
C HIS A 251 -38.75 -9.53 11.65
N HIS A 252 -39.14 -8.39 11.07
CA HIS A 252 -39.86 -8.35 9.80
C HIS A 252 -39.18 -7.44 8.83
N PHE A 253 -38.86 -7.98 7.61
CA PHE A 253 -38.49 -7.22 6.44
C PHE A 253 -39.38 -7.63 5.27
N PRO A 254 -39.83 -6.68 4.40
CA PRO A 254 -40.73 -6.99 3.29
C PRO A 254 -40.20 -8.01 2.29
N PHE A 255 -38.88 -8.03 2.12
CA PHE A 255 -38.15 -8.86 1.12
C PHE A 255 -37.64 -10.18 1.67
N THR A 256 -37.85 -10.48 2.95
CA THR A 256 -37.45 -11.77 3.58
C THR A 256 -38.58 -12.31 4.48
N GLU A 257 -38.74 -13.67 4.49
CA GLU A 257 -39.67 -14.38 5.36
C GLU A 257 -39.22 -15.85 5.52
N PRO A 258 -38.92 -16.31 6.76
CA PRO A 258 -38.78 -15.54 7.98
C PRO A 258 -37.60 -14.59 7.99
N SER A 259 -37.73 -13.51 8.77
CA SER A 259 -36.68 -12.51 8.95
C SER A 259 -36.18 -12.51 10.39
N CYS A 260 -34.95 -12.08 10.56
CA CYS A 260 -34.33 -11.92 11.87
C CYS A 260 -33.34 -10.78 11.92
N GLU A 261 -33.14 -10.24 13.09
CA GLU A 261 -31.96 -9.44 13.44
C GLU A 261 -30.93 -10.33 14.14
N VAL A 262 -29.68 -10.02 13.94
CA VAL A 262 -28.56 -10.77 14.51
C VAL A 262 -27.77 -9.85 15.42
N ASP A 263 -27.76 -10.24 16.70
CA ASP A 263 -27.01 -9.56 17.74
C ASP A 263 -25.73 -10.34 18.06
N VAL A 264 -24.69 -9.60 18.40
CA VAL A 264 -23.47 -10.18 18.96
C VAL A 264 -23.36 -9.78 20.43
N GLN A 265 -22.92 -10.72 21.26
CA GLN A 265 -22.67 -10.45 22.68
C GLN A 265 -21.66 -9.28 22.81
N CYS A 266 -21.96 -8.33 23.68
CA CYS A 266 -21.11 -7.16 23.87
C CYS A 266 -19.71 -7.58 24.32
N PHE A 267 -18.72 -7.24 23.52
CA PHE A 267 -17.31 -7.57 23.76
C PHE A 267 -16.75 -6.90 25.02
N ASN A 268 -17.31 -5.74 25.41
CA ASN A 268 -16.83 -4.97 26.55
C ASN A 268 -17.28 -5.58 27.88
N CYS A 269 -18.56 -5.96 27.99
CA CYS A 269 -19.12 -6.46 29.24
C CYS A 269 -19.43 -7.96 29.23
N ARG A 270 -19.23 -8.66 28.11
CA ARG A 270 -19.54 -10.09 27.95
C ARG A 270 -20.94 -10.48 28.45
N GLY A 271 -21.92 -9.70 28.00
CA GLY A 271 -23.33 -9.95 28.33
C GLY A 271 -23.84 -9.37 29.65
N LYS A 272 -22.97 -8.74 30.46
CA LYS A 272 -23.38 -8.22 31.81
C LYS A 272 -24.11 -6.86 31.73
N GLY A 273 -24.06 -6.18 30.61
CA GLY A 273 -24.56 -4.82 30.46
C GLY A 273 -23.50 -3.76 30.77
N CYS A 274 -23.33 -2.76 29.87
CA CYS A 274 -22.45 -1.61 30.06
C CYS A 274 -22.94 -0.44 29.21
N SER A 275 -22.26 0.71 29.29
CA SER A 275 -22.58 1.90 28.47
C SER A 275 -22.54 1.63 26.97
N THR A 276 -21.59 0.80 26.49
CA THR A 276 -21.46 0.43 25.06
C THR A 276 -22.68 -0.29 24.52
N CYS A 277 -23.29 -1.17 25.27
CA CYS A 277 -24.51 -1.90 24.91
C CYS A 277 -25.77 -1.34 25.57
N LYS A 278 -25.70 -0.13 26.12
CA LYS A 278 -26.81 0.56 26.80
C LYS A 278 -27.50 -0.33 27.88
N GLY A 279 -26.71 -1.17 28.55
CA GLY A 279 -27.20 -2.06 29.62
C GLY A 279 -27.69 -3.43 29.16
N GLU A 280 -27.86 -3.66 27.85
CA GLU A 280 -28.51 -4.90 27.35
C GLU A 280 -27.60 -6.12 27.29
N GLY A 281 -26.27 -5.92 27.27
CA GLY A 281 -25.30 -7.01 27.10
C GLY A 281 -25.15 -7.50 25.65
N TRP A 282 -25.95 -7.02 24.71
CA TRP A 282 -26.00 -7.39 23.31
C TRP A 282 -25.94 -6.16 22.43
N ILE A 283 -25.44 -6.31 21.22
CA ILE A 283 -25.36 -5.23 20.23
C ILE A 283 -25.83 -5.77 18.89
N GLU A 284 -26.87 -5.16 18.33
CA GLU A 284 -27.36 -5.45 16.99
C GLU A 284 -26.24 -5.20 15.95
N LEU A 285 -26.05 -6.16 15.07
CA LEU A 285 -25.02 -6.10 14.02
C LEU A 285 -25.62 -5.99 12.63
N LEU A 286 -26.68 -6.81 12.35
CA LEU A 286 -27.21 -6.96 11.00
C LEU A 286 -28.65 -7.47 10.98
N GLY A 287 -29.34 -7.21 9.86
CA GLY A 287 -30.60 -7.84 9.50
C GLY A 287 -30.39 -8.98 8.49
N ALA A 288 -31.21 -10.03 8.59
CA ALA A 288 -31.12 -11.18 7.70
C ALA A 288 -32.46 -11.92 7.59
N GLY A 289 -32.57 -12.83 6.63
CA GLY A 289 -33.74 -13.69 6.49
C GLY A 289 -33.71 -14.56 5.25
N MET A 290 -34.70 -15.44 5.14
CA MET A 290 -34.93 -16.19 3.91
C MET A 290 -35.57 -15.28 2.85
N VAL A 291 -35.09 -15.36 1.62
CA VAL A 291 -35.60 -14.50 0.54
C VAL A 291 -37.09 -14.80 0.33
N HIS A 292 -37.89 -13.73 0.32
CA HIS A 292 -39.32 -13.86 0.16
C HIS A 292 -39.71 -14.50 -1.18
N PRO A 293 -40.63 -15.48 -1.25
CA PRO A 293 -41.01 -16.16 -2.51
C PRO A 293 -41.42 -15.21 -3.65
N LYS A 294 -42.10 -14.10 -3.32
CA LYS A 294 -42.47 -13.10 -4.33
C LYS A 294 -41.25 -12.40 -4.96
N VAL A 295 -40.16 -12.24 -4.21
CA VAL A 295 -38.92 -11.66 -4.74
C VAL A 295 -38.25 -12.62 -5.71
N LEU A 296 -38.20 -13.92 -5.38
CA LEU A 296 -37.69 -14.96 -6.29
C LEU A 296 -38.52 -15.01 -7.56
N ALA A 297 -39.85 -15.13 -7.44
CA ALA A 297 -40.77 -15.20 -8.57
C ALA A 297 -40.69 -13.92 -9.47
N GLY A 298 -40.51 -12.74 -8.85
CA GLY A 298 -40.30 -11.49 -9.57
C GLY A 298 -39.02 -11.39 -10.39
N CYS A 299 -38.08 -12.33 -10.17
CA CYS A 299 -36.83 -12.48 -10.93
C CYS A 299 -36.80 -13.79 -11.75
N ASP A 300 -37.95 -14.36 -12.07
CA ASP A 300 -38.09 -15.61 -12.86
C ASP A 300 -37.40 -16.83 -12.23
N ILE A 301 -37.24 -16.84 -10.90
CA ILE A 301 -36.71 -17.96 -10.13
C ILE A 301 -37.89 -18.66 -9.42
N ASP A 302 -38.08 -19.96 -9.73
CA ASP A 302 -39.16 -20.75 -9.17
C ASP A 302 -38.99 -21.01 -7.65
N PRO A 303 -39.85 -20.43 -6.78
CA PRO A 303 -39.73 -20.58 -5.33
C PRO A 303 -40.11 -22.00 -4.81
N GLU A 304 -40.73 -22.85 -5.64
CA GLU A 304 -41.00 -24.25 -5.28
C GLU A 304 -39.76 -25.15 -5.46
N ILE A 305 -38.80 -24.68 -6.27
CA ILE A 305 -37.55 -25.40 -6.55
C ILE A 305 -36.38 -24.84 -5.77
N TYR A 306 -36.32 -23.50 -5.66
CA TYR A 306 -35.20 -22.77 -5.10
C TYR A 306 -35.60 -22.02 -3.84
N SER A 307 -34.69 -21.98 -2.91
CA SER A 307 -34.78 -21.14 -1.72
C SER A 307 -33.48 -20.35 -1.55
N GLY A 308 -33.49 -19.34 -0.72
CA GLY A 308 -32.29 -18.55 -0.51
C GLY A 308 -32.36 -17.73 0.78
N PHE A 309 -31.24 -17.18 1.14
CA PHE A 309 -31.16 -16.20 2.23
C PHE A 309 -30.47 -14.94 1.79
N ALA A 310 -30.81 -13.86 2.48
CA ALA A 310 -30.12 -12.56 2.35
C ALA A 310 -29.77 -11.99 3.72
N PHE A 311 -28.76 -11.16 3.77
CA PHE A 311 -28.36 -10.41 4.95
C PHE A 311 -27.78 -9.05 4.58
N GLY A 312 -27.88 -8.04 5.48
CA GLY A 312 -27.33 -6.72 5.25
C GLY A 312 -26.64 -6.17 6.51
N ILE A 313 -25.38 -5.78 6.38
CA ILE A 313 -24.53 -5.29 7.46
C ILE A 313 -24.11 -3.85 7.17
N GLY A 314 -24.25 -2.94 8.13
CA GLY A 314 -23.65 -1.61 8.07
C GLY A 314 -22.14 -1.68 8.26
N LEU A 315 -21.38 -1.23 7.25
CA LEU A 315 -19.92 -1.30 7.28
C LEU A 315 -19.31 -0.41 8.37
N GLU A 316 -19.92 0.76 8.63
CA GLU A 316 -19.51 1.64 9.73
C GLU A 316 -19.60 0.95 11.08
N ARG A 317 -20.74 0.29 11.36
CA ARG A 317 -20.91 -0.47 12.61
C ARG A 317 -19.88 -1.60 12.72
N MET A 318 -19.56 -2.25 11.60
CA MET A 318 -18.52 -3.29 11.56
C MET A 318 -17.15 -2.70 11.87
N ALA A 319 -16.75 -1.61 11.19
CA ALA A 319 -15.47 -0.94 11.39
C ALA A 319 -15.34 -0.35 12.80
N MET A 320 -16.37 0.36 13.28
CA MET A 320 -16.40 0.91 14.64
C MET A 320 -16.14 -0.15 15.69
N ARG A 321 -16.75 -1.32 15.52
CA ARG A 321 -16.55 -2.44 16.42
C ARG A 321 -15.17 -3.07 16.30
N ARG A 322 -14.70 -3.28 15.06
CA ARG A 322 -13.41 -3.89 14.78
C ARG A 322 -12.24 -3.07 15.33
N PHE A 323 -12.34 -1.75 15.21
CA PHE A 323 -11.30 -0.79 15.59
C PHE A 323 -11.61 -0.01 16.88
N LYS A 324 -12.69 -0.34 17.58
CA LYS A 324 -13.11 0.31 18.84
C LYS A 324 -13.34 1.82 18.69
N ILE A 325 -13.88 2.23 17.55
CA ILE A 325 -14.27 3.62 17.27
C ILE A 325 -15.61 3.89 17.98
N SER A 326 -15.69 4.95 18.77
CA SER A 326 -16.85 5.26 19.60
C SER A 326 -17.89 6.16 18.95
N ASP A 327 -17.51 6.86 17.89
CA ASP A 327 -18.34 7.86 17.22
C ASP A 327 -18.17 7.75 15.70
N MET A 328 -19.28 7.56 14.96
CA MET A 328 -19.29 7.39 13.51
C MET A 328 -18.75 8.62 12.78
N ARG A 329 -18.94 9.82 13.32
CA ARG A 329 -18.49 11.08 12.70
C ARG A 329 -16.98 11.11 12.48
N MET A 330 -16.20 10.50 13.40
CA MET A 330 -14.74 10.40 13.28
C MET A 330 -14.29 9.69 11.99
N ILE A 331 -15.12 8.81 11.46
CA ILE A 331 -14.83 8.09 10.20
C ILE A 331 -14.88 9.05 8.99
N PHE A 332 -15.73 10.06 9.05
CA PHE A 332 -16.01 10.97 7.93
C PHE A 332 -15.34 12.35 8.05
N GLU A 333 -14.84 12.72 9.22
CA GLU A 333 -14.20 14.03 9.48
C GLU A 333 -12.82 14.18 8.86
N ASN A 334 -12.21 13.11 8.38
CA ASN A 334 -10.88 13.09 7.75
C ASN A 334 -9.77 13.69 8.64
N ASP A 335 -9.86 13.54 9.97
CA ASP A 335 -8.83 13.99 10.90
C ASP A 335 -7.60 13.07 10.81
N ILE A 336 -6.46 13.63 10.42
CA ILE A 336 -5.22 12.87 10.26
C ILE A 336 -4.75 12.22 11.57
N ARG A 337 -5.01 12.85 12.73
CA ARG A 337 -4.67 12.30 14.06
C ARG A 337 -5.46 11.04 14.38
N PHE A 338 -6.69 10.97 13.87
CA PHE A 338 -7.52 9.76 13.96
C PHE A 338 -7.05 8.72 12.95
N LEU A 339 -6.90 9.09 11.68
CA LEU A 339 -6.54 8.17 10.61
C LEU A 339 -5.15 7.54 10.79
N SER A 340 -4.19 8.25 11.39
CA SER A 340 -2.85 7.73 11.65
C SER A 340 -2.77 6.63 12.72
N GLN A 341 -3.87 6.33 13.39
CA GLN A 341 -3.95 5.26 14.39
C GLN A 341 -4.20 3.87 13.77
N PHE A 342 -4.46 3.79 12.47
CA PHE A 342 -4.88 2.57 11.78
C PHE A 342 -3.91 2.06 10.73
#